data_6e395a6c41f42b8ccc40d728be85d73f
#
_entry.id   6e395a6c41f42b8ccc40d728be85d73f
#
_cell.length_a   1.000
_cell.length_b   1.000
_cell.length_c   1.000
_cell.angle_alpha   90.00
_cell.angle_beta   90.00
_cell.angle_gamma   90.00
#
_symmetry.space_group_name_H-M   'P 1'
#
loop_
_entity.id
_entity.type
_entity.pdbx_description
1 polymer ?
#
loop_
_entity_poly.entity_id
_entity_poly.type
_entity_poly.pdbx_seq_one_letter_code
_entity_poly.pdbx_strand_id
1 'polypeptide(L)'
;ARSADGLQTGQKGSIHTEAIEIVGLKNVVEGDHKGLTQVSMEQLLLWNPDVIFSQYPEFLQTLKENPQWQQLSAVKNGHVFLIPNNPFGWLDSPPSVNRLLGVRWVSHLISGKPMTEFAKEVQTFYHVFYQIELTPEQATQLLHDVK
;
A
#
# COMPACT_ATOMS: atom_id res chain seq x y z
N ALA A 1 4.56 -3.95 3.65
CA ALA A 1 5.43 -3.65 4.80
C ALA A 1 4.64 -2.93 5.89
N ARG A 2 4.75 -3.38 7.14
CA ARG A 2 3.96 -2.86 8.27
C ARG A 2 4.80 -2.31 9.43
N SER A 3 6.10 -2.37 9.34
CA SER A 3 7.02 -1.82 10.36
C SER A 3 7.95 -0.79 9.73
N ALA A 4 8.63 0.00 10.57
CA ALA A 4 9.60 0.97 10.09
C ALA A 4 10.79 0.32 9.39
N ASP A 5 11.17 -0.90 9.80
CA ASP A 5 12.20 -1.71 9.13
C ASP A 5 11.69 -2.43 7.87
N GLY A 6 10.36 -2.43 7.64
CA GLY A 6 9.71 -3.07 6.49
C GLY A 6 9.61 -4.60 6.57
N LEU A 7 10.05 -5.22 7.64
CA LEU A 7 10.17 -6.69 7.75
C LEU A 7 8.94 -7.37 8.35
N GLN A 8 7.95 -6.62 8.84
CA GLN A 8 6.66 -7.18 9.21
C GLN A 8 5.66 -7.07 8.05
N THR A 9 4.90 -8.13 7.79
CA THR A 9 3.95 -8.18 6.68
C THR A 9 2.77 -9.11 6.97
N GLY A 10 1.72 -9.01 6.17
CA GLY A 10 0.58 -9.95 6.19
C GLY A 10 0.85 -11.16 5.32
N GLN A 11 0.49 -12.34 5.81
CA GLN A 11 0.51 -13.58 5.03
C GLN A 11 -0.64 -13.60 4.02
N LYS A 12 -0.48 -14.40 2.97
CA LYS A 12 -1.50 -14.63 1.95
C LYS A 12 -2.84 -15.07 2.56
N GLY A 13 -3.92 -14.44 2.10
CA GLY A 13 -5.28 -14.71 2.58
C GLY A 13 -5.59 -14.12 3.96
N SER A 14 -4.72 -13.27 4.52
CA SER A 14 -5.01 -12.51 5.73
C SER A 14 -5.84 -11.26 5.42
N ILE A 15 -6.60 -10.79 6.40
CA ILE A 15 -7.33 -9.52 6.29
C ILE A 15 -6.39 -8.34 5.96
N HIS A 16 -5.12 -8.43 6.32
CA HIS A 16 -4.11 -7.40 6.12
C HIS A 16 -3.65 -7.27 4.65
N THR A 17 -3.91 -8.29 3.82
CA THR A 17 -3.47 -8.36 2.42
C THR A 17 -4.62 -8.58 1.43
N GLU A 18 -5.80 -8.93 1.92
CA GLU A 18 -6.97 -9.23 1.08
C GLU A 18 -7.27 -8.13 0.06
N ALA A 19 -7.12 -6.84 0.44
CA ALA A 19 -7.41 -5.73 -0.46
C ALA A 19 -6.49 -5.68 -1.69
N ILE A 20 -5.23 -6.14 -1.57
CA ILE A 20 -4.30 -6.24 -2.70
C ILE A 20 -4.51 -7.52 -3.51
N GLU A 21 -4.95 -8.59 -2.87
CA GLU A 21 -5.21 -9.88 -3.53
C GLU A 21 -6.49 -9.83 -4.38
N ILE A 22 -7.51 -9.10 -3.94
CA ILE A 22 -8.79 -8.90 -4.67
C ILE A 22 -8.59 -8.26 -6.04
N VAL A 23 -7.59 -7.40 -6.21
CA VAL A 23 -7.28 -6.77 -7.50
C VAL A 23 -6.37 -7.63 -8.39
N GLY A 24 -6.10 -8.87 -7.98
CA GLY A 24 -5.34 -9.85 -8.76
C GLY A 24 -3.84 -9.83 -8.51
N LEU A 25 -3.35 -9.06 -7.55
CA LEU A 25 -1.94 -9.11 -7.15
C LEU A 25 -1.68 -10.38 -6.33
N LYS A 26 -0.53 -11.01 -6.55
CA LYS A 26 -0.11 -12.18 -5.80
C LYS A 26 0.70 -11.75 -4.58
N ASN A 27 0.25 -12.09 -3.38
CA ASN A 27 1.07 -11.97 -2.19
C ASN A 27 2.17 -13.05 -2.20
N VAL A 28 3.43 -12.62 -2.13
CA VAL A 28 4.59 -13.53 -2.13
C VAL A 28 4.82 -14.21 -0.78
N VAL A 29 4.17 -13.73 0.28
CA VAL A 29 4.33 -14.21 1.64
C VAL A 29 3.35 -15.35 1.89
N GLU A 30 3.79 -16.57 1.63
CA GLU A 30 3.02 -17.77 1.91
C GLU A 30 3.17 -18.18 3.39
N GLY A 31 2.16 -18.80 3.96
CA GLY A 31 2.19 -19.29 5.33
C GLY A 31 0.85 -19.92 5.73
N ASP A 32 0.89 -20.69 6.82
CA ASP A 32 -0.26 -21.47 7.30
C ASP A 32 -1.19 -20.66 8.21
N HIS A 33 -0.77 -19.47 8.63
CA HIS A 33 -1.53 -18.61 9.54
C HIS A 33 -2.00 -17.35 8.84
N LYS A 34 -3.31 -17.09 8.88
CA LYS A 34 -3.92 -15.88 8.29
C LYS A 34 -3.68 -14.65 9.17
N GLY A 35 -2.44 -14.19 9.28
CA GLY A 35 -2.08 -13.10 10.18
C GLY A 35 -0.84 -12.33 9.71
N LEU A 36 -0.25 -11.62 10.66
CA LEU A 36 1.02 -10.92 10.48
C LEU A 36 2.18 -11.88 10.76
N THR A 37 3.26 -11.70 10.04
CA THR A 37 4.51 -12.45 10.22
C THR A 37 5.70 -11.52 10.07
N GLN A 38 6.82 -11.92 10.69
CA GLN A 38 8.12 -11.30 10.47
C GLN A 38 8.85 -12.09 9.39
N VAL A 39 9.46 -11.39 8.46
CA VAL A 39 10.25 -11.97 7.37
C VAL A 39 11.70 -11.51 7.47
N SER A 40 12.63 -12.30 6.94
CA SER A 40 14.02 -11.87 6.87
C SER A 40 14.32 -11.14 5.55
N MET A 41 15.41 -10.38 5.52
CA MET A 41 15.86 -9.72 4.29
C MET A 41 16.23 -10.75 3.22
N GLU A 42 16.80 -11.91 3.62
CA GLU A 42 17.15 -13.01 2.71
C GLU A 42 15.88 -13.57 2.03
N GLN A 43 14.80 -13.75 2.79
CA GLN A 43 13.52 -14.17 2.24
C GLN A 43 12.97 -13.15 1.25
N LEU A 44 13.03 -11.86 1.57
CA LEU A 44 12.59 -10.79 0.67
C LEU A 44 13.42 -10.75 -0.61
N LEU A 45 14.73 -10.90 -0.53
CA LEU A 45 15.61 -10.97 -1.70
C LEU A 45 15.31 -12.19 -2.57
N LEU A 46 14.99 -13.33 -1.95
CA LEU A 46 14.60 -14.55 -2.66
C LEU A 46 13.26 -14.39 -3.38
N TRP A 47 12.27 -13.79 -2.74
CA TRP A 47 10.95 -13.52 -3.34
C TRP A 47 10.98 -12.41 -4.38
N ASN A 48 11.86 -11.44 -4.19
CA ASN A 48 12.09 -10.29 -5.05
C ASN A 48 10.77 -9.67 -5.59
N PRO A 49 9.93 -9.10 -4.73
CA PRO A 49 8.62 -8.61 -5.12
C PRO A 49 8.69 -7.49 -6.17
N ASP A 50 7.71 -7.44 -7.06
CA ASP A 50 7.58 -6.40 -8.08
C ASP A 50 7.00 -5.09 -7.54
N VAL A 51 6.25 -5.17 -6.44
CA VAL A 51 5.62 -4.02 -5.79
C VAL A 51 5.64 -4.17 -4.27
N ILE A 52 5.85 -3.06 -3.57
CA ILE A 52 5.81 -2.99 -2.11
C ILE A 52 4.82 -1.91 -1.69
N PHE A 53 3.87 -2.26 -0.82
CA PHE A 53 3.00 -1.33 -0.14
C PHE A 53 3.43 -1.18 1.32
N SER A 54 3.57 0.06 1.80
CA SER A 54 3.89 0.36 3.20
C SER A 54 2.84 1.27 3.82
N GLN A 55 2.59 1.07 5.10
CA GLN A 55 1.75 1.96 5.93
C GLN A 55 2.59 2.92 6.78
N TYR A 56 3.91 2.76 6.74
CA TYR A 56 4.85 3.47 7.62
C TYR A 56 5.74 4.39 6.79
N PRO A 57 5.60 5.72 6.94
CA PRO A 57 6.47 6.69 6.27
C PRO A 57 7.95 6.49 6.62
N GLU A 58 8.24 6.06 7.84
CA GLU A 58 9.60 5.78 8.33
C GLU A 58 10.30 4.71 7.49
N PHE A 59 9.55 3.80 6.90
CA PHE A 59 10.09 2.79 6.00
C PHE A 59 10.79 3.39 4.77
N LEU A 60 10.31 4.53 4.27
CA LEU A 60 10.96 5.22 3.15
C LEU A 60 12.39 5.69 3.50
N GLN A 61 12.64 6.01 4.77
CA GLN A 61 13.98 6.31 5.24
C GLN A 61 14.85 5.04 5.28
N THR A 62 14.32 3.95 5.82
CA THR A 62 15.00 2.64 5.83
C THR A 62 15.39 2.18 4.44
N LEU A 63 14.53 2.40 3.43
CA LEU A 63 14.84 2.09 2.03
C LEU A 63 16.08 2.82 1.53
N LYS A 64 16.26 4.09 1.93
CA LYS A 64 17.40 4.91 1.50
C LYS A 64 18.70 4.53 2.21
N GLU A 65 18.61 4.18 3.48
CA GLU A 65 19.76 3.94 4.36
C GLU A 65 20.32 2.51 4.25
N ASN A 66 19.47 1.54 3.90
CA ASN A 66 19.87 0.14 3.85
C ASN A 66 20.06 -0.36 2.40
N PRO A 67 21.33 -0.64 1.98
CA PRO A 67 21.63 -1.05 0.61
C PRO A 67 20.97 -2.38 0.18
N GLN A 68 20.58 -3.24 1.12
CA GLN A 68 19.93 -4.51 0.79
C GLN A 68 18.55 -4.28 0.15
N TRP A 69 17.78 -3.27 0.62
CA TRP A 69 16.51 -2.89 0.02
C TRP A 69 16.67 -2.42 -1.44
N GLN A 70 17.80 -1.77 -1.75
CA GLN A 70 18.09 -1.27 -3.10
C GLN A 70 18.31 -2.39 -4.12
N GLN A 71 18.43 -3.65 -3.69
CA GLN A 71 18.58 -4.80 -4.57
C GLN A 71 17.24 -5.32 -5.11
N LEU A 72 16.13 -5.00 -4.45
CA LEU A 72 14.80 -5.46 -4.83
C LEU A 72 14.30 -4.78 -6.12
N SER A 73 13.62 -5.56 -6.96
CA SER A 73 13.01 -5.06 -8.20
C SER A 73 12.01 -3.93 -7.96
N ALA A 74 11.16 -4.07 -6.93
CA ALA A 74 10.21 -3.02 -6.57
C ALA A 74 10.90 -1.67 -6.28
N VAL A 75 12.04 -1.68 -5.58
CA VAL A 75 12.78 -0.45 -5.24
C VAL A 75 13.46 0.13 -6.46
N LYS A 76 14.15 -0.70 -7.25
CA LYS A 76 14.82 -0.27 -8.50
C LYS A 76 13.86 0.36 -9.50
N ASN A 77 12.64 -0.15 -9.57
CA ASN A 77 11.62 0.30 -10.53
C ASN A 77 10.73 1.43 -9.97
N GLY A 78 10.93 1.86 -8.71
CA GLY A 78 10.11 2.87 -8.07
C GLY A 78 8.69 2.41 -7.73
N HIS A 79 8.47 1.11 -7.59
CA HIS A 79 7.18 0.51 -7.25
C HIS A 79 7.04 0.28 -5.74
N VAL A 80 7.41 1.27 -4.96
CA VAL A 80 7.18 1.30 -3.51
C VAL A 80 6.17 2.40 -3.23
N PHE A 81 5.03 2.03 -2.66
CA PHE A 81 3.91 2.93 -2.43
C PHE A 81 3.58 3.03 -0.95
N LEU A 82 3.53 4.26 -0.44
CA LEU A 82 2.99 4.54 0.87
C LEU A 82 1.46 4.55 0.75
N ILE A 83 0.80 3.76 1.61
CA ILE A 83 -0.66 3.64 1.60
C ILE A 83 -1.25 4.90 2.23
N PRO A 84 -2.20 5.61 1.57
CA PRO A 84 -2.91 6.70 2.20
C PRO A 84 -3.62 6.24 3.48
N ASN A 85 -3.63 7.08 4.52
CA ASN A 85 -4.13 6.70 5.84
C ASN A 85 -5.06 7.74 6.50
N ASN A 86 -5.64 8.63 5.75
CA ASN A 86 -6.53 9.66 6.28
C ASN A 86 -7.99 9.34 5.88
N PRO A 87 -8.97 9.32 6.82
CA PRO A 87 -8.80 9.30 8.28
C PRO A 87 -8.33 7.94 8.81
N PHE A 88 -8.34 6.90 7.99
CA PHE A 88 -7.92 5.53 8.30
C PHE A 88 -7.13 4.96 7.12
N GLY A 89 -6.33 3.92 7.38
CA GLY A 89 -5.58 3.22 6.33
C GLY A 89 -6.49 2.69 5.21
N TRP A 90 -6.09 2.95 3.95
CA TRP A 90 -6.91 2.56 2.80
C TRP A 90 -6.85 1.06 2.49
N LEU A 91 -5.83 0.35 2.93
CA LEU A 91 -5.76 -1.09 2.76
C LEU A 91 -5.96 -1.84 4.08
N ASP A 92 -5.45 -1.25 5.19
CA ASP A 92 -5.47 -1.84 6.51
C ASP A 92 -5.14 -0.75 7.57
N SER A 93 -5.14 -1.08 8.86
CA SER A 93 -4.73 -0.22 9.98
C SER A 93 -5.56 1.04 10.27
N PRO A 94 -6.74 0.88 10.83
CA PRO A 94 -7.50 -0.36 11.01
C PRO A 94 -8.29 -0.71 9.74
N PRO A 95 -8.70 -1.96 9.56
CA PRO A 95 -9.66 -2.32 8.53
C PRO A 95 -10.94 -1.49 8.70
N SER A 96 -11.31 -0.75 7.66
CA SER A 96 -12.43 0.20 7.67
C SER A 96 -13.11 0.27 6.30
N VAL A 97 -14.12 1.12 6.15
CA VAL A 97 -14.75 1.39 4.86
C VAL A 97 -13.75 1.92 3.82
N ASN A 98 -12.65 2.53 4.26
CA ASN A 98 -11.57 3.01 3.37
C ASN A 98 -10.95 1.91 2.51
N ARG A 99 -11.10 0.63 2.89
CA ARG A 99 -10.64 -0.49 2.07
C ARG A 99 -11.33 -0.55 0.70
N LEU A 100 -12.57 -0.06 0.58
CA LEU A 100 -13.26 0.07 -0.71
C LEU A 100 -12.51 1.04 -1.63
N LEU A 101 -12.10 2.19 -1.07
CA LEU A 101 -11.28 3.16 -1.79
C LEU A 101 -9.89 2.60 -2.09
N GLY A 102 -9.30 1.87 -1.12
CA GLY A 102 -7.99 1.24 -1.26
C GLY A 102 -7.92 0.20 -2.38
N VAL A 103 -8.92 -0.66 -2.52
CA VAL A 103 -9.03 -1.60 -3.65
C VAL A 103 -9.07 -0.85 -4.99
N ARG A 104 -9.84 0.23 -5.08
CA ARG A 104 -9.92 1.08 -6.27
C ARG A 104 -8.59 1.77 -6.56
N TRP A 105 -7.93 2.28 -5.52
CA TRP A 105 -6.62 2.93 -5.62
C TRP A 105 -5.54 1.96 -6.14
N VAL A 106 -5.44 0.74 -5.58
CA VAL A 106 -4.48 -0.27 -6.08
C VAL A 106 -4.79 -0.64 -7.53
N SER A 107 -6.07 -0.85 -7.88
CA SER A 107 -6.47 -1.13 -9.26
C SER A 107 -6.06 0.00 -10.21
N HIS A 108 -6.19 1.27 -9.78
CA HIS A 108 -5.78 2.42 -10.56
C HIS A 108 -4.25 2.48 -10.72
N LEU A 109 -3.49 2.24 -9.65
CA LEU A 109 -2.02 2.17 -9.67
C LEU A 109 -1.50 1.15 -10.69
N ILE A 110 -2.01 -0.09 -10.65
CA ILE A 110 -1.55 -1.15 -11.56
C ILE A 110 -2.01 -0.95 -13.01
N SER A 111 -3.04 -0.12 -13.24
CA SER A 111 -3.49 0.21 -14.59
C SER A 111 -2.57 1.19 -15.32
N GLY A 112 -1.62 1.83 -14.61
CA GLY A 112 -0.72 2.85 -15.15
C GLY A 112 -1.39 4.17 -15.51
N LYS A 113 -2.64 4.40 -15.07
CA LYS A 113 -3.35 5.66 -15.31
C LYS A 113 -2.83 6.78 -14.41
N PRO A 114 -2.92 8.05 -14.85
CA PRO A 114 -2.52 9.18 -14.02
C PRO A 114 -3.33 9.25 -12.72
N MET A 115 -2.65 9.42 -11.57
CA MET A 115 -3.32 9.52 -10.26
C MET A 115 -4.30 10.69 -10.17
N THR A 116 -4.11 11.73 -10.96
CA THR A 116 -5.03 12.86 -11.04
C THR A 116 -6.45 12.48 -11.50
N GLU A 117 -6.59 11.40 -12.29
CA GLU A 117 -7.89 10.88 -12.67
C GLU A 117 -8.62 10.23 -11.50
N PHE A 118 -7.89 9.70 -10.53
CA PHE A 118 -8.45 9.07 -9.36
C PHE A 118 -8.96 10.06 -8.31
N ALA A 119 -8.53 11.32 -8.36
CA ALA A 119 -8.93 12.36 -7.40
C ALA A 119 -10.47 12.54 -7.31
N LYS A 120 -11.19 12.39 -8.41
CA LYS A 120 -12.67 12.45 -8.42
C LYS A 120 -13.31 11.30 -7.65
N GLU A 121 -12.74 10.10 -7.74
CA GLU A 121 -13.22 8.95 -6.95
C GLU A 121 -13.00 9.20 -5.46
N VAL A 122 -11.85 9.78 -5.09
CA VAL A 122 -11.55 10.19 -3.72
C VAL A 122 -12.59 11.19 -3.21
N GLN A 123 -12.84 12.27 -3.96
CA GLN A 123 -13.87 13.26 -3.60
C GLN A 123 -15.25 12.61 -3.37
N THR A 124 -15.69 11.77 -4.32
CA THR A 124 -16.97 11.07 -4.23
C THR A 124 -17.03 10.17 -3.00
N PHE A 125 -15.96 9.43 -2.71
CA PHE A 125 -15.91 8.55 -1.56
C PHE A 125 -16.03 9.33 -0.23
N TYR A 126 -15.28 10.43 -0.10
CA TYR A 126 -15.30 11.25 1.13
C TYR A 126 -16.66 11.93 1.30
N HIS A 127 -17.27 12.42 0.22
CA HIS A 127 -18.63 12.94 0.26
C HIS A 127 -19.64 11.90 0.76
N VAL A 128 -19.64 10.70 0.17
CA VAL A 128 -20.65 9.67 0.46
C VAL A 128 -20.48 9.06 1.85
N PHE A 129 -19.24 8.74 2.25
CA PHE A 129 -19.00 7.98 3.48
C PHE A 129 -18.70 8.86 4.70
N TYR A 130 -18.17 10.06 4.49
CA TYR A 130 -17.77 10.96 5.56
C TYR A 130 -18.54 12.28 5.58
N GLN A 131 -19.34 12.56 4.55
CA GLN A 131 -20.03 13.84 4.36
C GLN A 131 -19.05 15.03 4.34
N ILE A 132 -17.87 14.82 3.78
CA ILE A 132 -16.80 15.81 3.62
C ILE A 132 -16.67 16.18 2.16
N GLU A 133 -16.75 17.50 1.87
CA GLU A 133 -16.48 18.05 0.55
C GLU A 133 -14.97 18.35 0.44
N LEU A 134 -14.24 17.49 -0.26
CA LEU A 134 -12.84 17.75 -0.58
C LEU A 134 -12.72 18.63 -1.82
N THR A 135 -11.83 19.62 -1.79
CA THR A 135 -11.42 20.29 -3.03
C THR A 135 -10.59 19.33 -3.91
N PRO A 136 -10.47 19.59 -5.24
CA PRO A 136 -9.61 18.79 -6.10
C PRO A 136 -8.16 18.74 -5.60
N GLU A 137 -7.65 19.85 -5.06
CA GLU A 137 -6.31 19.97 -4.51
C GLU A 137 -6.14 19.07 -3.26
N GLN A 138 -7.11 19.09 -2.35
CA GLN A 138 -7.10 18.23 -1.15
C GLN A 138 -7.16 16.75 -1.52
N ALA A 139 -8.03 16.37 -2.47
CA ALA A 139 -8.10 15.00 -2.96
C ALA A 139 -6.79 14.55 -3.61
N THR A 140 -6.16 15.44 -4.38
CA THR A 140 -4.86 15.19 -5.01
C THR A 140 -3.74 15.08 -3.97
N GLN A 141 -3.76 15.91 -2.93
CA GLN A 141 -2.77 15.85 -1.84
C GLN A 141 -2.80 14.49 -1.12
N LEU A 142 -3.98 13.94 -0.84
CA LEU A 142 -4.11 12.60 -0.26
C LEU A 142 -3.46 11.49 -1.11
N LEU A 143 -3.28 11.73 -2.42
CA LEU A 143 -2.65 10.83 -3.37
C LEU A 143 -1.15 11.09 -3.56
N HIS A 144 -0.65 12.29 -3.22
CA HIS A 144 0.75 12.67 -3.38
C HIS A 144 1.65 12.26 -2.21
N ASP A 145 1.09 12.06 -1.03
CA ASP A 145 1.84 11.55 0.14
C ASP A 145 2.28 10.07 -0.04
N VAL A 146 2.14 9.53 -1.27
CA VAL A 146 2.30 8.12 -1.64
C VAL A 146 3.67 7.80 -2.26
N LYS A 147 4.57 8.80 -2.42
CA LYS A 147 5.90 8.59 -3.02
C LYS A 147 7.03 9.04 -2.13
#